data_49e40c1550250be54ced75f67a8d777d
#
_entry.id   49e40c1550250be54ced75f67a8d777d
#
_cell.length_a   1.000
_cell.length_b   1.000
_cell.length_c   1.000
_cell.angle_alpha   90.00
_cell.angle_beta   90.00
_cell.angle_gamma   90.00
#
_symmetry.space_group_name_H-M   'P 1'
#
loop_
_entity.id
_entity.type
_entity.pdbx_description
1 polymer ?
#
loop_
_entity_poly.entity_id
_entity_poly.type
_entity_poly.pdbx_seq_one_letter_code
_entity_poly.pdbx_strand_id
1 'polypeptide(L)'
;MFQVKIKNGPTFSVKPSQTILEAAILAGINLPFGCKSGSCGSCKTKILEGQAFHEEIMPGVLNEAEQKTGQHLLCKTYATSDLIIEDTSSVETNFSPKISPVRVESINKLNHDVIQVILKLPAGESVKFQAGQYLEFILADGSRRAFSMANCPGDDLIELHIRVIEGGKFTNYILNDMPEKSIHRIELPLGQFYLRDAENPIIFVAGGTGFAPIKSIINFMKQTNNKRKIYLYRGMRFKKDLYQSEVIDDWYSSGLDISVFNVFSDEEVDGNKKKLVHQQVLDDYQSLHDFQVYCCGAPGMIEKAYHSFIEYGLQDSNFFSDAFTFAPK
;
A
#
# COMPACT_ATOMS: atom_id res chain seq x y z
N MET A 1 -15.87 -27.75 2.19
CA MET A 1 -15.95 -26.52 1.39
C MET A 1 -17.14 -25.76 1.92
N PHE A 2 -16.96 -24.51 2.28
CA PHE A 2 -17.99 -23.63 2.83
C PHE A 2 -18.37 -22.55 1.83
N GLN A 3 -19.53 -21.94 2.01
CA GLN A 3 -19.98 -20.81 1.22
C GLN A 3 -19.79 -19.52 2.02
N VAL A 4 -19.21 -18.51 1.40
CA VAL A 4 -19.11 -17.17 1.97
C VAL A 4 -19.95 -16.23 1.13
N LYS A 5 -20.96 -15.63 1.73
CA LYS A 5 -21.86 -14.66 1.10
C LYS A 5 -21.51 -13.26 1.60
N ILE A 6 -21.25 -12.35 0.70
CA ILE A 6 -21.18 -10.92 1.04
C ILE A 6 -22.63 -10.41 1.20
N LYS A 7 -22.91 -9.70 2.28
CA LYS A 7 -24.23 -9.08 2.50
C LYS A 7 -24.55 -8.16 1.32
N ASN A 8 -25.67 -8.42 0.64
CA ASN A 8 -26.08 -7.72 -0.59
C ASN A 8 -25.13 -7.90 -1.81
N GLY A 9 -24.21 -8.85 -1.76
CA GLY A 9 -23.22 -9.09 -2.78
C GLY A 9 -23.13 -10.55 -3.25
N PRO A 10 -22.08 -10.91 -3.97
CA PRO A 10 -21.87 -12.25 -4.49
C PRO A 10 -21.59 -13.29 -3.39
N THR A 11 -21.69 -14.56 -3.79
CA THR A 11 -21.32 -15.72 -2.96
C THR A 11 -20.12 -16.44 -3.62
N PHE A 12 -19.18 -16.92 -2.82
CA PHE A 12 -18.04 -17.71 -3.28
C PHE A 12 -17.74 -18.87 -2.34
N SER A 13 -17.02 -19.87 -2.88
CA SER A 13 -16.65 -21.06 -2.12
C SER A 13 -15.28 -20.92 -1.51
N VAL A 14 -15.09 -21.38 -0.27
CA VAL A 14 -13.81 -21.40 0.46
C VAL A 14 -13.50 -22.81 0.94
N LYS A 15 -12.24 -23.25 0.79
CA LYS A 15 -11.74 -24.51 1.34
C LYS A 15 -11.35 -24.32 2.80
N PRO A 16 -11.44 -25.38 3.67
CA PRO A 16 -11.02 -25.26 5.07
C PRO A 16 -9.56 -24.82 5.29
N SER A 17 -8.68 -25.13 4.34
CA SER A 17 -7.24 -24.76 4.38
C SER A 17 -6.90 -23.47 3.65
N GLN A 18 -7.90 -22.67 3.32
CA GLN A 18 -7.75 -21.45 2.52
C GLN A 18 -8.33 -20.27 3.29
N THR A 19 -7.62 -19.14 3.28
CA THR A 19 -8.16 -17.92 3.89
C THR A 19 -9.35 -17.39 3.08
N ILE A 20 -10.24 -16.68 3.75
CA ILE A 20 -11.42 -16.07 3.07
C ILE A 20 -10.95 -15.11 1.98
N LEU A 21 -9.90 -14.34 2.22
CA LEU A 21 -9.34 -13.42 1.22
C LEU A 21 -8.79 -14.14 -0.01
N GLU A 22 -8.02 -15.22 0.17
CA GLU A 22 -7.50 -16.02 -0.95
C GLU A 22 -8.62 -16.60 -1.81
N ALA A 23 -9.67 -17.12 -1.16
CA ALA A 23 -10.83 -17.67 -1.85
C ALA A 23 -11.56 -16.60 -2.67
N ALA A 24 -11.75 -15.40 -2.10
CA ALA A 24 -12.37 -14.27 -2.79
C ALA A 24 -11.56 -13.85 -4.02
N ILE A 25 -10.24 -13.71 -3.89
CA ILE A 25 -9.34 -13.36 -5.00
C ILE A 25 -9.44 -14.40 -6.13
N LEU A 26 -9.41 -15.71 -5.80
CA LEU A 26 -9.53 -16.78 -6.79
C LEU A 26 -10.91 -16.80 -7.47
N ALA A 27 -11.95 -16.37 -6.78
CA ALA A 27 -13.30 -16.23 -7.33
C ALA A 27 -13.49 -14.92 -8.13
N GLY A 28 -12.45 -14.09 -8.26
CA GLY A 28 -12.53 -12.78 -8.93
C GLY A 28 -13.32 -11.73 -8.14
N ILE A 29 -13.49 -11.95 -6.82
CA ILE A 29 -14.21 -11.05 -5.92
C ILE A 29 -13.22 -10.15 -5.20
N ASN A 30 -13.42 -8.86 -5.30
CA ASN A 30 -12.56 -7.84 -4.75
C ASN A 30 -12.99 -7.46 -3.34
N LEU A 31 -12.32 -8.02 -2.34
CA LEU A 31 -12.41 -7.57 -0.95
C LEU A 31 -11.25 -6.63 -0.65
N PRO A 32 -11.39 -5.66 0.26
CA PRO A 32 -10.29 -4.79 0.64
C PRO A 32 -9.13 -5.60 1.23
N PHE A 33 -7.91 -5.34 0.77
CA PHE A 33 -6.70 -5.91 1.38
C PHE A 33 -5.48 -5.04 1.08
N GLY A 34 -4.41 -5.24 1.86
CA GLY A 34 -3.10 -4.65 1.65
C GLY A 34 -2.02 -5.72 1.80
N CYS A 35 -1.46 -5.92 3.00
CA CYS A 35 -0.27 -6.74 3.26
C CYS A 35 -0.45 -8.26 3.11
N LYS A 36 -1.66 -8.81 3.15
CA LYS A 36 -1.98 -10.25 3.21
C LYS A 36 -1.35 -11.01 4.38
N SER A 37 -0.66 -10.33 5.29
CA SER A 37 0.09 -10.93 6.41
C SER A 37 -0.52 -10.67 7.79
N GLY A 38 -1.70 -10.02 7.86
CA GLY A 38 -2.36 -9.70 9.12
C GLY A 38 -1.78 -8.49 9.86
N SER A 39 -1.06 -7.59 9.17
CA SER A 39 -0.32 -6.49 9.80
C SER A 39 -0.82 -5.07 9.46
N CYS A 40 -1.67 -4.91 8.43
CA CYS A 40 -2.12 -3.56 8.02
C CYS A 40 -3.59 -3.25 8.37
N GLY A 41 -4.39 -4.26 8.69
CA GLY A 41 -5.82 -4.07 8.99
C GLY A 41 -6.73 -3.82 7.78
N SER A 42 -6.21 -3.64 6.57
CA SER A 42 -7.00 -3.28 5.38
C SER A 42 -8.07 -4.30 4.99
N CYS A 43 -7.91 -5.56 5.39
CA CYS A 43 -8.88 -6.63 5.14
C CYS A 43 -9.82 -6.89 6.33
N LYS A 44 -9.92 -5.93 7.26
CA LYS A 44 -10.80 -6.02 8.42
C LYS A 44 -12.26 -6.00 7.94
N THR A 45 -13.02 -7.01 8.33
CA THR A 45 -14.41 -7.21 7.88
C THR A 45 -15.19 -7.92 8.98
N LYS A 46 -16.43 -7.52 9.17
CA LYS A 46 -17.31 -8.14 10.15
C LYS A 46 -17.92 -9.42 9.60
N ILE A 47 -17.81 -10.52 10.34
CA ILE A 47 -18.61 -11.74 10.13
C ILE A 47 -19.95 -11.53 10.81
N LEU A 48 -21.02 -11.55 10.02
CA LEU A 48 -22.40 -11.33 10.48
C LEU A 48 -23.06 -12.62 10.93
N GLU A 49 -22.78 -13.72 10.22
CA GLU A 49 -23.31 -15.05 10.52
C GLU A 49 -22.26 -16.12 10.22
N GLY A 50 -22.33 -17.22 10.98
CA GLY A 50 -21.42 -18.35 10.84
C GLY A 50 -20.25 -18.32 11.81
N GLN A 51 -19.32 -19.26 11.63
CA GLN A 51 -18.16 -19.45 12.48
C GLN A 51 -16.87 -19.48 11.67
N ALA A 52 -15.84 -18.80 12.18
CA ALA A 52 -14.52 -18.75 11.59
C ALA A 52 -13.46 -18.63 12.70
N PHE A 53 -12.23 -19.00 12.40
CA PHE A 53 -11.08 -18.72 13.25
C PHE A 53 -10.02 -17.95 12.46
N HIS A 54 -9.13 -17.26 13.16
CA HIS A 54 -7.98 -16.60 12.54
C HIS A 54 -6.68 -17.11 13.16
N GLU A 55 -5.64 -17.15 12.33
CA GLU A 55 -4.27 -17.35 12.77
C GLU A 55 -3.78 -16.15 13.60
N GLU A 56 -2.60 -16.30 14.20
CA GLU A 56 -1.93 -15.21 14.88
C GLU A 56 -1.76 -13.99 13.97
N ILE A 57 -2.15 -12.84 14.48
CA ILE A 57 -2.09 -11.54 13.80
C ILE A 57 -1.20 -10.59 14.62
N MET A 58 -0.70 -9.55 13.96
CA MET A 58 0.12 -8.56 14.64
C MET A 58 -0.68 -7.88 15.77
N PRO A 59 -0.13 -7.78 16.99
CA PRO A 59 -0.78 -7.07 18.09
C PRO A 59 -1.15 -5.63 17.70
N GLY A 60 -2.34 -5.20 18.12
CA GLY A 60 -2.84 -3.84 17.84
C GLY A 60 -3.58 -3.66 16.51
N VAL A 61 -3.47 -4.62 15.58
CA VAL A 61 -4.18 -4.52 14.28
C VAL A 61 -5.66 -4.83 14.42
N LEU A 62 -6.03 -5.72 15.33
CA LEU A 62 -7.40 -6.05 15.68
C LEU A 62 -7.50 -6.10 17.20
N ASN A 63 -8.13 -5.09 17.79
CA ASN A 63 -8.26 -5.01 19.23
C ASN A 63 -9.38 -5.90 19.79
N GLU A 64 -9.41 -6.11 21.10
CA GLU A 64 -10.40 -7.00 21.73
C GLU A 64 -11.86 -6.54 21.53
N ALA A 65 -12.12 -5.24 21.47
CA ALA A 65 -13.46 -4.71 21.26
C ALA A 65 -13.94 -5.03 19.85
N GLU A 66 -13.06 -4.88 18.85
CA GLU A 66 -13.33 -5.24 17.47
C GLU A 66 -13.58 -6.74 17.31
N GLN A 67 -12.77 -7.59 17.94
CA GLN A 67 -12.98 -9.04 17.94
C GLN A 67 -14.33 -9.42 18.55
N LYS A 68 -14.69 -8.82 19.69
CA LYS A 68 -15.99 -9.03 20.36
C LYS A 68 -17.16 -8.57 19.51
N THR A 69 -16.98 -7.62 18.62
CA THR A 69 -18.02 -7.17 17.67
C THR A 69 -18.05 -7.99 16.37
N GLY A 70 -17.24 -9.04 16.26
CA GLY A 70 -17.20 -9.94 15.10
C GLY A 70 -16.31 -9.47 13.95
N GLN A 71 -15.41 -8.52 14.19
CA GLN A 71 -14.41 -8.12 13.19
C GLN A 71 -13.33 -9.20 13.04
N HIS A 72 -12.91 -9.43 11.79
CA HIS A 72 -11.88 -10.39 11.41
C HIS A 72 -10.95 -9.81 10.35
N LEU A 73 -9.70 -10.26 10.29
CA LEU A 73 -8.79 -9.98 9.19
C LEU A 73 -8.89 -11.10 8.15
N LEU A 74 -9.58 -10.88 7.06
CA LEU A 74 -9.91 -11.93 6.07
C LEU A 74 -8.69 -12.63 5.48
N CYS A 75 -7.52 -11.98 5.47
CA CYS A 75 -6.26 -12.57 5.03
C CYS A 75 -5.67 -13.60 6.01
N LYS A 76 -6.20 -13.70 7.22
CA LYS A 76 -5.80 -14.62 8.29
C LYS A 76 -6.98 -15.43 8.85
N THR A 77 -8.13 -15.31 8.22
CA THR A 77 -9.38 -15.94 8.71
C THR A 77 -9.77 -17.11 7.82
N TYR A 78 -10.10 -18.22 8.45
CA TYR A 78 -10.53 -19.47 7.86
C TYR A 78 -11.98 -19.78 8.25
N ALA A 79 -12.81 -20.12 7.29
CA ALA A 79 -14.19 -20.50 7.56
C ALA A 79 -14.28 -21.90 8.19
N THR A 80 -15.12 -22.07 9.21
CA THR A 80 -15.47 -23.36 9.82
C THR A 80 -16.93 -23.73 9.60
N SER A 81 -17.72 -22.82 9.06
CA SER A 81 -19.10 -23.01 8.58
C SER A 81 -19.34 -22.11 7.36
N ASP A 82 -20.53 -22.19 6.78
CA ASP A 82 -20.98 -21.15 5.86
C ASP A 82 -21.03 -19.80 6.58
N LEU A 83 -20.67 -18.71 5.87
CA LEU A 83 -20.54 -17.38 6.43
C LEU A 83 -21.39 -16.36 5.69
N ILE A 84 -21.89 -15.36 6.42
CA ILE A 84 -22.29 -14.07 5.86
C ILE A 84 -21.32 -13.01 6.40
N ILE A 85 -20.63 -12.32 5.51
CA ILE A 85 -19.73 -11.21 5.85
C ILE A 85 -20.36 -9.88 5.46
N GLU A 86 -19.96 -8.83 6.17
CA GLU A 86 -20.40 -7.46 5.87
C GLU A 86 -20.00 -7.08 4.45
N ASP A 87 -20.84 -6.28 3.81
CA ASP A 87 -20.51 -5.67 2.53
C ASP A 87 -19.46 -4.60 2.78
N THR A 88 -18.21 -4.92 2.44
CA THR A 88 -17.10 -3.97 2.49
C THR A 88 -17.07 -3.11 1.23
N SER A 89 -18.19 -3.10 0.49
CA SER A 89 -18.40 -2.60 -0.86
C SER A 89 -17.14 -2.10 -1.57
N SER A 90 -16.57 -3.03 -2.24
CA SER A 90 -16.55 -3.05 -3.68
C SER A 90 -16.32 -1.68 -4.31
N VAL A 91 -15.14 -1.16 -4.16
CA VAL A 91 -14.63 -0.47 -5.32
C VAL A 91 -14.31 -1.58 -6.31
N GLU A 92 -15.10 -1.70 -7.36
CA GLU A 92 -14.80 -2.55 -8.50
C GLU A 92 -13.39 -2.19 -8.97
N THR A 93 -12.38 -2.95 -8.56
CA THR A 93 -11.10 -2.86 -9.25
C THR A 93 -11.35 -3.54 -10.59
N ASN A 94 -11.39 -2.76 -11.65
CA ASN A 94 -11.58 -3.22 -13.02
C ASN A 94 -10.48 -4.18 -13.51
N PHE A 95 -9.57 -4.64 -12.62
CA PHE A 95 -8.40 -5.41 -13.00
C PHE A 95 -8.18 -6.61 -12.07
N SER A 96 -8.37 -7.81 -12.60
CA SER A 96 -8.03 -9.06 -11.89
C SER A 96 -6.51 -9.25 -11.85
N PRO A 97 -5.94 -9.68 -10.69
CA PRO A 97 -4.53 -10.04 -10.62
C PRO A 97 -4.16 -11.14 -11.63
N LYS A 98 -3.03 -10.98 -12.28
CA LYS A 98 -2.47 -11.99 -13.18
C LYS A 98 -0.99 -12.23 -12.86
N ILE A 99 -0.54 -13.46 -13.11
CA ILE A 99 0.89 -13.79 -13.06
C ILE A 99 1.48 -13.53 -14.44
N SER A 100 2.55 -12.74 -14.49
CA SER A 100 3.27 -12.44 -15.72
C SER A 100 4.78 -12.59 -15.50
N PRO A 101 5.54 -13.05 -16.51
CA PRO A 101 6.98 -12.89 -16.51
C PRO A 101 7.33 -11.43 -16.71
N VAL A 102 8.42 -10.97 -16.11
CA VAL A 102 8.98 -9.63 -16.31
C VAL A 102 10.49 -9.74 -16.49
N ARG A 103 11.04 -8.83 -17.29
CA ARG A 103 12.48 -8.69 -17.45
C ARG A 103 12.96 -7.49 -16.65
N VAL A 104 14.05 -7.65 -15.90
CA VAL A 104 14.77 -6.54 -15.26
C VAL A 104 15.45 -5.71 -16.34
N GLU A 105 15.08 -4.43 -16.50
CA GLU A 105 15.72 -3.53 -17.46
C GLU A 105 16.94 -2.84 -16.88
N SER A 106 16.82 -2.31 -15.66
CA SER A 106 17.93 -1.67 -14.93
C SER A 106 17.71 -1.71 -13.42
N ILE A 107 18.81 -1.60 -12.68
CA ILE A 107 18.85 -1.46 -11.24
C ILE A 107 19.75 -0.25 -10.92
N ASN A 108 19.16 0.80 -10.34
CA ASN A 108 19.85 2.05 -10.05
C ASN A 108 19.80 2.35 -8.55
N LYS A 109 20.85 2.96 -8.02
CA LYS A 109 20.86 3.41 -6.63
C LYS A 109 20.23 4.80 -6.55
N LEU A 110 19.19 4.97 -5.71
CA LEU A 110 18.52 6.25 -5.51
C LEU A 110 19.12 7.04 -4.34
N ASN A 111 19.51 6.35 -3.26
CA ASN A 111 20.27 6.91 -2.14
C ASN A 111 21.10 5.80 -1.47
N HIS A 112 21.48 5.96 -0.19
CA HIS A 112 22.38 5.02 0.50
C HIS A 112 21.72 3.63 0.77
N ASP A 113 20.39 3.56 0.89
CA ASP A 113 19.65 2.32 1.22
C ASP A 113 18.42 2.05 0.33
N VAL A 114 18.18 2.88 -0.71
CA VAL A 114 17.05 2.68 -1.64
C VAL A 114 17.59 2.47 -3.05
N ILE A 115 17.08 1.43 -3.70
CA ILE A 115 17.33 1.10 -5.11
C ILE A 115 16.06 1.22 -5.93
N GLN A 116 16.20 1.66 -7.16
CA GLN A 116 15.19 1.63 -8.20
C GLN A 116 15.37 0.36 -9.02
N VAL A 117 14.31 -0.39 -9.21
CA VAL A 117 14.28 -1.53 -10.14
C VAL A 117 13.27 -1.21 -11.24
N ILE A 118 13.73 -1.23 -12.47
CA ILE A 118 12.88 -1.06 -13.65
C ILE A 118 12.62 -2.43 -14.27
N LEU A 119 11.33 -2.75 -14.42
CA LEU A 119 10.88 -4.01 -15.01
C LEU A 119 10.14 -3.74 -16.32
N LYS A 120 10.27 -4.67 -17.26
CA LYS A 120 9.56 -4.64 -18.55
C LYS A 120 8.74 -5.90 -18.72
N LEU A 121 7.48 -5.72 -19.11
CA LEU A 121 6.59 -6.80 -19.49
C LEU A 121 6.96 -7.39 -20.87
N PRO A 122 6.51 -8.61 -21.21
CA PRO A 122 6.65 -9.16 -22.55
C PRO A 122 6.09 -8.22 -23.62
N ALA A 123 6.66 -8.28 -24.82
CA ALA A 123 6.20 -7.46 -25.93
C ALA A 123 4.70 -7.73 -26.25
N GLY A 124 3.93 -6.66 -26.36
CA GLY A 124 2.48 -6.73 -26.60
C GLY A 124 1.63 -6.98 -25.35
N GLU A 125 2.25 -7.18 -24.16
CA GLU A 125 1.53 -7.21 -22.89
C GLU A 125 1.49 -5.81 -22.28
N SER A 126 0.31 -5.43 -21.78
CA SER A 126 0.12 -4.28 -20.92
C SER A 126 -0.56 -4.73 -19.63
N VAL A 127 -0.20 -4.09 -18.53
CA VAL A 127 -0.91 -4.29 -17.28
C VAL A 127 -1.67 -3.03 -16.94
N LYS A 128 -2.99 -3.21 -16.81
CA LYS A 128 -3.83 -2.17 -16.27
C LYS A 128 -3.80 -2.27 -14.75
N PHE A 129 -3.52 -1.18 -14.07
CA PHE A 129 -3.53 -1.08 -12.62
C PHE A 129 -4.00 0.32 -12.20
N GLN A 130 -4.35 0.48 -10.95
CA GLN A 130 -4.61 1.80 -10.37
C GLN A 130 -3.34 2.33 -9.71
N ALA A 131 -3.05 3.63 -9.92
CA ALA A 131 -1.92 4.29 -9.30
C ALA A 131 -1.93 4.09 -7.78
N GLY A 132 -0.83 3.60 -7.23
CA GLY A 132 -0.69 3.28 -5.81
C GLY A 132 -0.77 1.79 -5.49
N GLN A 133 -1.24 0.94 -6.42
CA GLN A 133 -1.22 -0.52 -6.24
C GLN A 133 0.21 -1.09 -6.24
N TYR A 134 0.34 -2.35 -5.80
CA TYR A 134 1.60 -3.06 -5.68
C TYR A 134 1.63 -4.35 -6.53
N LEU A 135 2.80 -4.94 -6.67
CA LEU A 135 3.02 -6.26 -7.22
C LEU A 135 3.74 -7.17 -6.21
N GLU A 136 3.70 -8.48 -6.44
CA GLU A 136 4.49 -9.45 -5.70
C GLU A 136 5.43 -10.21 -6.64
N PHE A 137 6.73 -10.25 -6.31
CA PHE A 137 7.64 -11.24 -6.88
C PHE A 137 7.32 -12.62 -6.33
N ILE A 138 7.27 -13.61 -7.20
CA ILE A 138 7.10 -15.04 -6.86
C ILE A 138 8.47 -15.70 -6.96
N LEU A 139 9.06 -16.03 -5.80
CA LEU A 139 10.39 -16.62 -5.73
C LEU A 139 10.37 -18.14 -6.01
N ALA A 140 11.54 -18.73 -6.24
CA ALA A 140 11.66 -20.15 -6.58
C ALA A 140 11.15 -21.09 -5.48
N ASP A 141 11.23 -20.66 -4.22
CA ASP A 141 10.71 -21.39 -3.05
C ASP A 141 9.21 -21.18 -2.82
N GLY A 142 8.54 -20.45 -3.72
CA GLY A 142 7.13 -20.08 -3.61
C GLY A 142 6.85 -18.89 -2.69
N SER A 143 7.85 -18.38 -1.97
CA SER A 143 7.68 -17.19 -1.15
C SER A 143 7.46 -15.96 -2.02
N ARG A 144 6.81 -14.92 -1.44
CA ARG A 144 6.39 -13.71 -2.15
C ARG A 144 6.99 -12.47 -1.52
N ARG A 145 7.28 -11.47 -2.35
CA ARG A 145 7.80 -10.16 -1.90
C ARG A 145 7.02 -9.05 -2.59
N ALA A 146 6.30 -8.28 -1.78
CA ALA A 146 5.45 -7.18 -2.23
C ALA A 146 6.25 -5.89 -2.39
N PHE A 147 6.01 -5.17 -3.50
CA PHE A 147 6.58 -3.84 -3.76
C PHE A 147 5.56 -2.97 -4.49
N SER A 148 5.36 -1.77 -3.98
CA SER A 148 4.47 -0.80 -4.61
C SER A 148 5.06 -0.29 -5.93
N MET A 149 4.19 -0.14 -6.94
CA MET A 149 4.56 0.45 -8.23
C MET A 149 4.66 1.97 -8.10
N ALA A 150 5.79 2.53 -8.53
CA ALA A 150 6.09 3.96 -8.43
C ALA A 150 5.80 4.74 -9.73
N ASN A 151 5.60 4.03 -10.85
CA ASN A 151 5.25 4.59 -12.15
C ASN A 151 3.75 4.87 -12.27
N CYS A 152 3.40 5.68 -13.29
CA CYS A 152 2.01 5.94 -13.64
C CYS A 152 1.38 4.75 -14.38
N PRO A 153 0.08 4.45 -14.20
CA PRO A 153 -0.63 3.54 -15.08
C PRO A 153 -0.56 3.99 -16.55
N GLY A 154 -0.27 3.04 -17.44
CA GLY A 154 -0.11 3.30 -18.88
C GLY A 154 1.35 3.44 -19.32
N ASP A 155 2.31 3.52 -18.41
CA ASP A 155 3.72 3.45 -18.75
C ASP A 155 4.10 2.04 -19.22
N ASP A 156 5.06 1.95 -20.17
CA ASP A 156 5.56 0.69 -20.72
C ASP A 156 6.44 -0.09 -19.75
N LEU A 157 6.91 0.56 -18.70
CA LEU A 157 7.82 0.03 -17.70
C LEU A 157 7.20 0.11 -16.31
N ILE A 158 7.54 -0.85 -15.46
CA ILE A 158 7.17 -0.86 -14.05
C ILE A 158 8.37 -0.38 -13.25
N GLU A 159 8.18 0.64 -12.42
CA GLU A 159 9.20 1.20 -11.53
C GLU A 159 8.91 0.80 -10.09
N LEU A 160 9.93 0.29 -9.40
CA LEU A 160 9.87 -0.06 -7.98
C LEU A 160 10.94 0.68 -7.20
N HIS A 161 10.60 1.16 -5.99
CA HIS A 161 11.57 1.69 -5.02
C HIS A 161 11.72 0.70 -3.88
N ILE A 162 12.87 0.09 -3.77
CA ILE A 162 13.11 -1.01 -2.83
C ILE A 162 14.14 -0.58 -1.79
N ARG A 163 13.76 -0.58 -0.51
CA ARG A 163 14.72 -0.37 0.57
C ARG A 163 15.53 -1.64 0.80
N VAL A 164 16.85 -1.49 0.78
CA VAL A 164 17.80 -2.54 1.11
C VAL A 164 17.82 -2.72 2.63
N ILE A 165 17.43 -3.93 3.08
CA ILE A 165 17.38 -4.26 4.50
C ILE A 165 18.60 -5.10 4.83
N GLU A 166 19.33 -4.71 5.87
CA GLU A 166 20.47 -5.47 6.37
C GLU A 166 20.04 -6.89 6.76
N GLY A 167 20.69 -7.91 6.19
CA GLY A 167 20.32 -9.32 6.36
C GLY A 167 19.09 -9.78 5.56
N GLY A 168 18.47 -8.91 4.78
CA GLY A 168 17.34 -9.25 3.92
C GLY A 168 17.77 -10.06 2.71
N LYS A 169 17.39 -11.33 2.62
CA LYS A 169 17.84 -12.25 1.54
C LYS A 169 17.50 -11.71 0.14
N PHE A 170 16.26 -11.29 -0.08
CA PHE A 170 15.81 -10.85 -1.40
C PHE A 170 16.37 -9.48 -1.79
N THR A 171 16.43 -8.53 -0.85
CA THR A 171 16.99 -7.19 -1.13
C THR A 171 18.50 -7.25 -1.36
N ASN A 172 19.23 -8.13 -0.67
CA ASN A 172 20.64 -8.38 -0.94
C ASN A 172 20.84 -9.06 -2.30
N TYR A 173 19.97 -10.01 -2.67
CA TYR A 173 19.99 -10.62 -4.01
C TYR A 173 19.79 -9.54 -5.10
N ILE A 174 18.82 -8.66 -4.95
CA ILE A 174 18.61 -7.58 -5.93
C ILE A 174 19.85 -6.69 -6.05
N LEU A 175 20.45 -6.33 -4.91
CA LEU A 175 21.58 -5.39 -4.89
C LEU A 175 22.87 -5.96 -5.48
N ASN A 176 23.15 -7.25 -5.23
CA ASN A 176 24.47 -7.85 -5.49
C ASN A 176 24.45 -8.87 -6.62
N ASP A 177 23.36 -9.61 -6.80
CA ASP A 177 23.35 -10.84 -7.58
C ASP A 177 22.28 -10.88 -8.69
N MET A 178 21.28 -9.96 -8.68
CA MET A 178 20.23 -9.94 -9.70
C MET A 178 20.78 -9.37 -11.02
N PRO A 179 20.92 -10.18 -12.08
CA PRO A 179 21.43 -9.66 -13.33
C PRO A 179 20.40 -8.75 -14.02
N GLU A 180 20.86 -7.66 -14.64
CA GLU A 180 20.05 -7.01 -15.66
C GLU A 180 19.68 -7.99 -16.75
N LYS A 181 18.49 -7.81 -17.35
CA LYS A 181 17.89 -8.71 -18.34
C LYS A 181 17.46 -10.08 -17.80
N SER A 182 17.60 -10.36 -16.50
CA SER A 182 17.04 -11.56 -15.88
C SER A 182 15.50 -11.53 -15.92
N ILE A 183 14.90 -12.72 -15.93
CA ILE A 183 13.45 -12.89 -16.01
C ILE A 183 12.94 -13.39 -14.66
N HIS A 184 11.91 -12.74 -14.16
CA HIS A 184 11.25 -13.07 -12.90
C HIS A 184 9.75 -13.22 -13.12
N ARG A 185 9.08 -13.89 -12.19
CA ARG A 185 7.62 -14.01 -12.16
C ARG A 185 7.07 -13.03 -11.14
N ILE A 186 6.06 -12.28 -11.54
CA ILE A 186 5.33 -11.38 -10.66
C ILE A 186 3.83 -11.62 -10.75
N GLU A 187 3.10 -11.28 -9.70
CA GLU A 187 1.64 -11.15 -9.72
C GLU A 187 1.27 -9.69 -9.53
N LEU A 188 0.41 -9.18 -10.39
CA LEU A 188 -0.08 -7.80 -10.37
C LEU A 188 -1.41 -7.64 -11.12
N PRO A 189 -2.23 -6.56 -10.88
CA PRO A 189 -2.06 -5.60 -9.78
C PRO A 189 -2.65 -6.14 -8.48
N LEU A 190 -2.13 -5.68 -7.35
CA LEU A 190 -2.58 -6.07 -6.02
C LEU A 190 -2.80 -4.82 -5.15
N GLY A 191 -3.65 -4.94 -4.11
CA GLY A 191 -3.86 -3.89 -3.11
C GLY A 191 -5.01 -2.94 -3.42
N GLN A 192 -5.42 -2.22 -2.37
CA GLN A 192 -6.55 -1.28 -2.38
C GLN A 192 -6.10 0.17 -2.08
N PHE A 193 -4.79 0.43 -2.09
CA PHE A 193 -4.24 1.75 -1.90
C PHE A 193 -4.16 2.47 -3.26
N TYR A 194 -5.18 3.26 -3.57
CA TYR A 194 -5.28 4.05 -4.81
C TYR A 194 -6.19 5.26 -4.61
N LEU A 195 -6.07 6.25 -5.48
CA LEU A 195 -6.83 7.49 -5.43
C LEU A 195 -8.35 7.21 -5.51
N ARG A 196 -9.10 7.71 -4.53
CA ARG A 196 -10.56 7.67 -4.54
C ARG A 196 -11.13 8.89 -5.25
N ASP A 197 -12.25 8.68 -5.91
CA ASP A 197 -13.00 9.76 -6.54
C ASP A 197 -13.65 10.62 -5.45
N ALA A 198 -13.24 11.88 -5.36
CA ALA A 198 -13.72 12.88 -4.40
C ALA A 198 -13.15 14.25 -4.77
N GLU A 199 -13.71 15.31 -4.15
CA GLU A 199 -13.27 16.70 -4.33
C GLU A 199 -12.40 17.21 -3.16
N ASN A 200 -12.31 16.47 -2.07
CA ASN A 200 -11.57 16.85 -0.88
C ASN A 200 -10.08 17.10 -1.20
N PRO A 201 -9.43 18.08 -0.57
CA PRO A 201 -7.97 18.19 -0.60
C PRO A 201 -7.32 16.95 -0.01
N ILE A 202 -6.11 16.64 -0.47
CA ILE A 202 -5.44 15.41 -0.11
C ILE A 202 -4.21 15.68 0.74
N ILE A 203 -4.08 14.95 1.84
CA ILE A 203 -2.83 14.82 2.59
C ILE A 203 -2.22 13.45 2.29
N PHE A 204 -1.04 13.45 1.68
CA PHE A 204 -0.20 12.26 1.54
C PHE A 204 0.84 12.24 2.65
N VAL A 205 0.98 11.09 3.33
CA VAL A 205 2.01 10.84 4.35
C VAL A 205 2.86 9.68 3.90
N ALA A 206 4.09 9.94 3.49
CA ALA A 206 5.04 8.97 2.97
C ALA A 206 6.17 8.69 3.97
N GLY A 207 6.24 7.48 4.51
CA GLY A 207 7.38 7.02 5.32
C GLY A 207 8.40 6.25 4.48
N GLY A 208 9.61 6.81 4.28
CA GLY A 208 10.66 6.15 3.50
C GLY A 208 10.21 5.77 2.08
N THR A 209 10.25 4.46 1.74
CA THR A 209 9.80 3.96 0.43
C THR A 209 8.28 3.96 0.25
N GLY A 210 7.50 4.34 1.27
CA GLY A 210 6.08 4.70 1.10
C GLY A 210 5.86 5.86 0.13
N PHE A 211 6.93 6.54 -0.25
CA PHE A 211 6.91 7.52 -1.34
C PHE A 211 6.59 6.90 -2.71
N ALA A 212 6.93 5.64 -2.97
CA ALA A 212 6.72 4.98 -4.27
C ALA A 212 5.25 4.96 -4.72
N PRO A 213 4.29 4.41 -3.95
CA PRO A 213 2.88 4.41 -4.36
C PRO A 213 2.28 5.81 -4.41
N ILE A 214 2.71 6.71 -3.54
CA ILE A 214 2.27 8.12 -3.53
C ILE A 214 2.76 8.85 -4.79
N LYS A 215 4.02 8.63 -5.20
CA LYS A 215 4.54 9.13 -6.49
C LYS A 215 3.69 8.67 -7.66
N SER A 216 3.31 7.39 -7.70
CA SER A 216 2.42 6.85 -8.72
C SER A 216 1.09 7.60 -8.77
N ILE A 217 0.45 7.83 -7.60
CA ILE A 217 -0.82 8.55 -7.49
C ILE A 217 -0.67 10.00 -7.96
N ILE A 218 0.36 10.73 -7.52
CA ILE A 218 0.55 12.14 -7.89
C ILE A 218 0.84 12.27 -9.40
N ASN A 219 1.64 11.36 -9.98
CA ASN A 219 1.88 11.33 -11.42
C ASN A 219 0.58 11.04 -12.20
N PHE A 220 -0.27 10.16 -11.70
CA PHE A 220 -1.59 9.92 -12.28
C PHE A 220 -2.49 11.16 -12.18
N MET A 221 -2.48 11.86 -11.04
CA MET A 221 -3.22 13.14 -10.89
C MET A 221 -2.72 14.20 -11.87
N LYS A 222 -1.40 14.28 -12.10
CA LYS A 222 -0.79 15.14 -13.13
C LYS A 222 -1.30 14.76 -14.52
N GLN A 223 -1.23 13.49 -14.89
CA GLN A 223 -1.64 12.99 -16.22
C GLN A 223 -3.13 13.22 -16.50
N THR A 224 -3.97 13.07 -15.48
CA THR A 224 -5.44 13.25 -15.58
C THR A 224 -5.89 14.70 -15.34
N ASN A 225 -4.96 15.62 -15.12
CA ASN A 225 -5.23 17.03 -14.83
C ASN A 225 -6.17 17.21 -13.62
N ASN A 226 -6.01 16.36 -12.58
CA ASN A 226 -6.77 16.45 -11.35
C ASN A 226 -6.43 17.75 -10.64
N LYS A 227 -7.45 18.50 -10.20
CA LYS A 227 -7.30 19.85 -9.64
C LYS A 227 -7.35 19.90 -8.10
N ARG A 228 -7.41 18.75 -7.46
CA ARG A 228 -7.41 18.68 -5.99
C ARG A 228 -6.10 19.20 -5.44
N LYS A 229 -6.20 19.96 -4.35
CA LYS A 229 -5.02 20.45 -3.65
C LYS A 229 -4.30 19.30 -2.92
N ILE A 230 -2.98 19.27 -3.04
CA ILE A 230 -2.13 18.18 -2.55
C ILE A 230 -1.17 18.73 -1.51
N TYR A 231 -1.10 18.04 -0.37
CA TYR A 231 -0.12 18.26 0.68
C TYR A 231 0.67 16.96 0.90
N LEU A 232 1.92 16.93 0.49
CA LEU A 232 2.79 15.77 0.63
C LEU A 232 3.76 15.93 1.79
N TYR A 233 3.61 15.10 2.82
CA TYR A 233 4.52 15.01 3.96
C TYR A 233 5.42 13.78 3.81
N ARG A 234 6.72 14.00 3.61
CA ARG A 234 7.72 12.94 3.49
C ARG A 234 8.45 12.79 4.83
N GLY A 235 8.17 11.69 5.55
CA GLY A 235 8.79 11.35 6.83
C GLY A 235 10.06 10.50 6.64
N MET A 236 11.18 10.99 7.17
CA MET A 236 12.48 10.34 7.12
C MET A 236 13.18 10.45 8.47
N ARG A 237 14.20 9.62 8.70
CA ARG A 237 15.04 9.75 9.90
C ARG A 237 16.06 10.87 9.74
N PHE A 238 16.74 10.91 8.60
CA PHE A 238 17.86 11.81 8.30
C PHE A 238 17.72 12.44 6.91
N LYS A 239 18.37 13.59 6.69
CA LYS A 239 18.41 14.26 5.38
C LYS A 239 18.97 13.38 4.25
N LYS A 240 19.93 12.50 4.58
CA LYS A 240 20.52 11.55 3.62
C LYS A 240 19.52 10.49 3.10
N ASP A 241 18.38 10.33 3.76
CA ASP A 241 17.33 9.37 3.36
C ASP A 241 16.46 9.93 2.22
N LEU A 242 16.59 11.23 1.91
CA LEU A 242 15.91 11.86 0.77
C LEU A 242 16.38 11.24 -0.55
N TYR A 243 15.43 11.04 -1.45
CA TYR A 243 15.71 10.61 -2.81
C TYR A 243 14.65 11.14 -3.78
N GLN A 244 14.96 11.19 -5.09
CA GLN A 244 14.08 11.67 -6.16
C GLN A 244 13.52 13.09 -5.91
N SER A 245 14.34 14.02 -5.51
CA SER A 245 13.94 15.43 -5.33
C SER A 245 13.58 16.09 -6.66
N GLU A 246 14.18 15.66 -7.75
CA GLU A 246 13.91 16.11 -9.13
C GLU A 246 12.46 15.86 -9.59
N VAL A 247 11.79 14.82 -9.07
CA VAL A 247 10.38 14.57 -9.36
C VAL A 247 9.48 15.64 -8.75
N ILE A 248 9.90 16.23 -7.63
CA ILE A 248 9.15 17.30 -6.96
C ILE A 248 9.23 18.60 -7.78
N ASP A 249 10.37 18.90 -8.35
CA ASP A 249 10.55 20.06 -9.24
C ASP A 249 9.69 19.94 -10.51
N ASP A 250 9.58 18.71 -11.05
CA ASP A 250 8.67 18.42 -12.17
C ASP A 250 7.19 18.63 -11.79
N TRP A 251 6.79 18.23 -10.59
CA TRP A 251 5.42 18.47 -10.11
C TRP A 251 5.12 19.95 -9.94
N TYR A 252 6.02 20.74 -9.36
CA TYR A 252 5.86 22.19 -9.25
C TYR A 252 5.73 22.85 -10.63
N SER A 253 6.54 22.40 -11.60
CA SER A 253 6.53 22.91 -12.96
C SER A 253 5.30 22.53 -13.77
N SER A 254 4.59 21.48 -13.37
CA SER A 254 3.45 20.92 -14.11
C SER A 254 2.11 21.63 -13.89
N GLY A 255 2.06 22.56 -12.96
CA GLY A 255 0.83 23.27 -12.59
C GLY A 255 -0.11 22.48 -11.65
N LEU A 256 0.39 21.43 -10.98
CA LEU A 256 -0.28 20.81 -9.84
C LEU A 256 -0.33 21.81 -8.66
N ASP A 257 -1.49 21.87 -7.98
CA ASP A 257 -1.57 22.59 -6.69
C ASP A 257 -1.02 21.68 -5.59
N ILE A 258 0.31 21.67 -5.44
CA ILE A 258 1.02 20.78 -4.52
C ILE A 258 1.96 21.57 -3.60
N SER A 259 1.94 21.18 -2.31
CA SER A 259 2.91 21.62 -1.31
C SER A 259 3.65 20.38 -0.76
N VAL A 260 4.99 20.42 -0.67
CA VAL A 260 5.80 19.30 -0.20
C VAL A 260 6.59 19.67 1.04
N PHE A 261 6.49 18.82 2.07
CA PHE A 261 7.14 18.99 3.37
C PHE A 261 8.03 17.78 3.65
N ASN A 262 9.33 18.02 3.88
CA ASN A 262 10.25 17.00 4.34
C ASN A 262 10.38 17.09 5.86
N VAL A 263 10.08 16.00 6.57
CA VAL A 263 10.04 15.94 8.04
C VAL A 263 11.06 14.90 8.52
N PHE A 264 11.95 15.31 9.43
CA PHE A 264 13.04 14.48 9.92
C PHE A 264 12.85 14.15 11.40
N SER A 265 12.85 12.84 11.73
CA SER A 265 12.62 12.40 13.11
C SER A 265 13.88 12.38 13.98
N ASP A 266 15.06 12.18 13.39
CA ASP A 266 16.31 11.97 14.13
C ASP A 266 17.37 13.06 13.88
N GLU A 267 17.08 14.03 12.99
CA GLU A 267 18.00 15.10 12.61
C GLU A 267 17.28 16.45 12.57
N GLU A 268 17.94 17.51 13.04
CA GLU A 268 17.50 18.89 12.81
C GLU A 268 18.06 19.37 11.46
N VAL A 269 17.18 19.85 10.59
CA VAL A 269 17.56 20.25 9.23
C VAL A 269 17.02 21.64 8.94
N ASP A 270 17.90 22.54 8.49
CA ASP A 270 17.55 23.89 8.04
C ASP A 270 16.73 24.67 9.09
N GLY A 271 17.03 24.49 10.39
CA GLY A 271 16.35 25.12 11.51
C GLY A 271 15.03 24.46 11.94
N ASN A 272 14.59 23.43 11.24
CA ASN A 272 13.40 22.65 11.64
C ASN A 272 13.78 21.60 12.68
N LYS A 273 13.02 21.59 13.80
CA LYS A 273 13.21 20.63 14.89
C LYS A 273 12.87 19.22 14.46
N LYS A 274 13.50 18.23 15.11
CA LYS A 274 13.12 16.81 14.99
C LYS A 274 11.65 16.63 15.29
N LYS A 275 10.93 15.93 14.39
CA LYS A 275 9.51 15.71 14.54
C LYS A 275 9.05 14.45 13.79
N LEU A 276 8.06 13.77 14.30
CA LEU A 276 7.40 12.68 13.57
C LEU A 276 6.46 13.28 12.50
N VAL A 277 6.38 12.62 11.36
CA VAL A 277 5.64 13.16 10.19
C VAL A 277 4.16 13.45 10.50
N HIS A 278 3.48 12.60 11.27
CA HIS A 278 2.08 12.84 11.66
C HIS A 278 1.94 14.07 12.58
N GLN A 279 2.90 14.32 13.45
CA GLN A 279 2.90 15.52 14.31
C GLN A 279 3.04 16.81 13.49
N GLN A 280 3.84 16.78 12.40
CA GLN A 280 3.92 17.93 11.52
C GLN A 280 2.57 18.24 10.85
N VAL A 281 1.84 17.21 10.40
CA VAL A 281 0.49 17.39 9.85
C VAL A 281 -0.43 18.05 10.88
N LEU A 282 -0.41 17.60 12.15
CA LEU A 282 -1.25 18.17 13.20
C LEU A 282 -0.89 19.60 13.58
N ASP A 283 0.39 19.98 13.45
CA ASP A 283 0.81 21.37 13.69
C ASP A 283 0.34 22.32 12.57
N ASP A 284 0.21 21.81 11.35
CA ASP A 284 -0.16 22.61 10.18
C ASP A 284 -1.69 22.81 10.06
N TYR A 285 -2.50 21.96 10.72
CA TYR A 285 -3.97 22.01 10.63
C TYR A 285 -4.64 21.96 11.99
N GLN A 286 -5.71 22.72 12.16
CA GLN A 286 -6.56 22.70 13.37
C GLN A 286 -7.60 21.56 13.34
N SER A 287 -7.95 21.07 12.15
CA SER A 287 -8.88 19.97 11.91
C SER A 287 -8.57 19.28 10.59
N LEU A 288 -8.81 17.98 10.53
CA LEU A 288 -8.65 17.17 9.32
C LEU A 288 -9.99 16.74 8.71
N HIS A 289 -11.10 17.28 9.18
CA HIS A 289 -12.46 16.89 8.78
C HIS A 289 -12.69 16.90 7.26
N ASP A 290 -12.13 17.89 6.56
CA ASP A 290 -12.38 18.09 5.13
C ASP A 290 -11.36 17.42 4.21
N PHE A 291 -10.44 16.64 4.76
CA PHE A 291 -9.36 16.00 4.00
C PHE A 291 -9.64 14.53 3.69
N GLN A 292 -9.03 14.05 2.61
CA GLN A 292 -8.67 12.64 2.46
C GLN A 292 -7.19 12.46 2.81
N VAL A 293 -6.86 11.42 3.55
CA VAL A 293 -5.49 11.10 3.96
C VAL A 293 -5.06 9.77 3.36
N TYR A 294 -3.92 9.77 2.69
CA TYR A 294 -3.25 8.58 2.15
C TYR A 294 -1.92 8.40 2.86
N CYS A 295 -1.82 7.38 3.70
CA CYS A 295 -0.65 7.14 4.57
C CYS A 295 0.05 5.83 4.17
N CYS A 296 1.34 5.91 3.80
CA CYS A 296 2.09 4.74 3.37
C CYS A 296 3.47 4.67 4.03
N GLY A 297 3.84 3.49 4.56
CA GLY A 297 5.13 3.28 5.21
C GLY A 297 5.12 2.24 6.31
N ALA A 298 5.92 2.45 7.37
CA ALA A 298 6.02 1.51 8.48
C ALA A 298 4.71 1.39 9.29
N PRO A 299 4.30 0.17 9.72
CA PRO A 299 3.05 -0.05 10.45
C PRO A 299 2.86 0.87 11.66
N GLY A 300 3.87 1.01 12.51
CA GLY A 300 3.77 1.87 13.70
C GLY A 300 3.66 3.38 13.39
N MET A 301 4.12 3.84 12.22
CA MET A 301 3.89 5.21 11.76
C MET A 301 2.42 5.39 11.34
N ILE A 302 1.88 4.45 10.58
CA ILE A 302 0.49 4.47 10.11
C ILE A 302 -0.49 4.42 11.28
N GLU A 303 -0.25 3.53 12.25
CA GLU A 303 -1.09 3.40 13.44
C GLU A 303 -1.16 4.70 14.24
N LYS A 304 0.00 5.32 14.51
CA LYS A 304 0.04 6.61 15.21
C LYS A 304 -0.63 7.73 14.42
N ALA A 305 -0.40 7.78 13.10
CA ALA A 305 -1.04 8.74 12.23
C ALA A 305 -2.56 8.57 12.24
N TYR A 306 -3.06 7.35 12.10
CA TYR A 306 -4.49 7.03 12.12
C TYR A 306 -5.16 7.55 13.40
N HIS A 307 -4.69 7.10 14.58
CA HIS A 307 -5.30 7.49 15.85
C HIS A 307 -5.27 9.01 16.06
N SER A 308 -4.12 9.64 15.81
CA SER A 308 -4.00 11.10 15.97
C SER A 308 -4.90 11.87 15.00
N PHE A 309 -5.02 11.42 13.75
CA PHE A 309 -5.82 12.11 12.73
C PHE A 309 -7.32 11.96 12.97
N ILE A 310 -7.78 10.80 13.47
CA ILE A 310 -9.18 10.62 13.88
C ILE A 310 -9.52 11.54 15.07
N GLU A 311 -8.63 11.66 16.04
CA GLU A 311 -8.81 12.63 17.16
C GLU A 311 -8.88 14.08 16.68
N TYR A 312 -8.23 14.42 15.56
CA TYR A 312 -8.27 15.72 14.89
C TYR A 312 -9.44 15.88 13.89
N GLY A 313 -10.43 14.97 13.96
CA GLY A 313 -11.68 15.06 13.23
C GLY A 313 -11.66 14.46 11.83
N LEU A 314 -10.60 13.72 11.43
CA LEU A 314 -10.62 12.98 10.17
C LEU A 314 -11.70 11.89 10.24
N GLN A 315 -12.52 11.82 9.21
CA GLN A 315 -13.48 10.71 9.09
C GLN A 315 -12.75 9.41 8.76
N ASP A 316 -13.12 8.31 9.43
CA ASP A 316 -12.50 6.99 9.22
C ASP A 316 -12.53 6.55 7.74
N SER A 317 -13.63 6.80 7.05
CA SER A 317 -13.81 6.54 5.62
C SER A 317 -12.88 7.32 4.69
N ASN A 318 -12.21 8.35 5.20
CA ASN A 318 -11.27 9.21 4.48
C ASN A 318 -9.81 8.91 4.80
N PHE A 319 -9.52 7.86 5.58
CA PHE A 319 -8.16 7.39 5.85
C PHE A 319 -7.85 6.14 5.04
N PHE A 320 -6.87 6.22 4.16
CA PHE A 320 -6.39 5.13 3.32
C PHE A 320 -4.95 4.83 3.65
N SER A 321 -4.60 3.56 3.83
CA SER A 321 -3.24 3.21 4.22
C SER A 321 -2.70 1.97 3.51
N ASP A 322 -1.36 1.94 3.34
CA ASP A 322 -0.62 0.76 2.91
C ASP A 322 0.62 0.57 3.80
N ALA A 323 0.59 -0.48 4.62
CA ALA A 323 1.63 -0.76 5.60
C ALA A 323 2.68 -1.71 5.05
N PHE A 324 3.94 -1.29 5.06
CA PHE A 324 5.07 -2.10 4.62
C PHE A 324 5.57 -3.01 5.75
N THR A 325 5.25 -4.29 5.66
CA THR A 325 5.75 -5.29 6.58
C THR A 325 6.94 -6.02 5.99
N PHE A 326 7.93 -6.27 6.82
CA PHE A 326 9.07 -7.07 6.42
C PHE A 326 8.74 -8.55 6.54
N ALA A 327 9.15 -9.35 5.53
CA ALA A 327 9.05 -10.79 5.65
C ALA A 327 9.89 -11.27 6.86
N PRO A 328 9.44 -12.31 7.58
CA PRO A 328 10.25 -12.93 8.64
C PRO A 328 11.65 -13.28 8.13
N LYS A 329 12.65 -13.12 8.99
CA LYS A 329 14.06 -13.44 8.69
C LYS A 329 14.27 -14.92 8.46
#